data_4a35c99c4faecd625b91f83897c9f38b
#
_entry.id   4a35c99c4faecd625b91f83897c9f38b
#
_cell.length_a   1.000
_cell.length_b   1.000
_cell.length_c   1.000
_cell.angle_alpha   90.00
_cell.angle_beta   90.00
_cell.angle_gamma   90.00
#
_symmetry.space_group_name_H-M   'P 1'
#
loop_
_entity.id
_entity.type
_entity.pdbx_description
1 polymer ?
#
loop_
_entity_poly.entity_id
_entity_poly.type
_entity_poly.pdbx_seq_one_letter_code
_entity_poly.pdbx_strand_id
1 'polypeptide(L)'
;MVHPGKAAAGRFCWVDLAATDADSAKEFYAHLFGWTSLEQQANGGSFTRLRLSDSDVGSIYQLRAAHLDQGMLSHWTPYIQVDNVDDAVRRATAFGGNVIVRPFDVSGVARIALILDSVGAQVGLWQPVEANRGGNANG
;
A
#
# COMPACT_ATOMS: atom_id res chain seq x y z
N MET A 1 -7.10 -2.65 -15.52
CA MET A 1 -7.11 -2.70 -14.07
C MET A 1 -8.09 -1.69 -13.49
N VAL A 2 -8.76 -2.09 -12.45
CA VAL A 2 -9.73 -1.22 -11.80
C VAL A 2 -9.00 -0.16 -10.95
N HIS A 3 -9.43 1.07 -11.05
CA HIS A 3 -8.89 2.12 -10.18
C HIS A 3 -9.27 1.85 -8.74
N PRO A 4 -8.33 1.97 -7.80
CA PRO A 4 -8.66 1.74 -6.39
C PRO A 4 -9.83 2.59 -5.92
N GLY A 5 -9.94 3.83 -6.40
CA GLY A 5 -11.01 4.72 -5.97
C GLY A 5 -12.38 4.29 -6.45
N LYS A 6 -12.45 3.38 -7.43
CA LYS A 6 -13.73 2.92 -7.97
C LYS A 6 -14.06 1.50 -7.55
N ALA A 7 -13.12 0.81 -6.96
CA ALA A 7 -13.37 -0.55 -6.55
C ALA A 7 -14.36 -0.58 -5.40
N ALA A 8 -15.11 -1.64 -5.32
CA ALA A 8 -15.99 -1.84 -4.19
C ALA A 8 -15.15 -2.14 -2.95
N ALA A 9 -15.61 -1.71 -1.79
CA ALA A 9 -15.00 -2.08 -0.54
C ALA A 9 -14.96 -3.59 -0.41
N GLY A 10 -13.90 -4.11 0.20
CA GLY A 10 -13.71 -5.53 0.37
C GLY A 10 -12.95 -6.20 -0.76
N ARG A 11 -12.48 -5.46 -1.75
CA ARG A 11 -11.69 -6.01 -2.86
C ARG A 11 -10.23 -5.69 -2.68
N PHE A 12 -9.37 -6.59 -3.16
CA PHE A 12 -7.95 -6.27 -3.26
C PHE A 12 -7.77 -5.16 -4.29
N CYS A 13 -7.00 -4.15 -3.94
CA CYS A 13 -6.85 -2.97 -4.81
C CYS A 13 -5.40 -2.59 -5.07
N TRP A 14 -4.46 -3.13 -4.32
CA TRP A 14 -3.05 -2.74 -4.46
C TRP A 14 -2.14 -3.82 -3.90
N VAL A 15 -0.88 -3.80 -4.32
CA VAL A 15 0.17 -4.64 -3.73
C VAL A 15 1.42 -3.77 -3.59
N ASP A 16 2.17 -4.00 -2.52
CA ASP A 16 3.31 -3.19 -2.19
C ASP A 16 4.44 -4.08 -1.67
N LEU A 17 5.63 -3.88 -2.22
CA LEU A 17 6.82 -4.63 -1.80
C LEU A 17 7.64 -3.77 -0.84
N ALA A 18 7.81 -4.28 0.38
CA ALA A 18 8.77 -3.73 1.31
C ALA A 18 10.10 -4.41 1.03
N ALA A 19 11.09 -3.68 0.56
CA ALA A 19 12.31 -4.27 0.05
C ALA A 19 13.52 -3.94 0.90
N THR A 20 14.35 -4.95 1.16
CA THR A 20 15.64 -4.72 1.82
C THR A 20 16.60 -3.98 0.91
N ASP A 21 16.41 -4.12 -0.39
CA ASP A 21 17.20 -3.41 -1.41
C ASP A 21 16.25 -3.09 -2.57
N ALA A 22 15.64 -1.91 -2.51
CA ALA A 22 14.63 -1.53 -3.48
C ALA A 22 15.19 -1.42 -4.89
N ASP A 23 16.43 -0.93 -5.05
CA ASP A 23 17.03 -0.79 -6.37
C ASP A 23 17.23 -2.16 -7.02
N SER A 24 17.71 -3.12 -6.26
CA SER A 24 17.86 -4.47 -6.77
C SER A 24 16.53 -5.09 -7.17
N ALA A 25 15.49 -4.86 -6.36
CA ALA A 25 14.16 -5.38 -6.67
C ALA A 25 13.61 -4.78 -7.96
N LYS A 26 13.78 -3.46 -8.14
CA LYS A 26 13.33 -2.79 -9.36
C LYS A 26 13.98 -3.41 -10.60
N GLU A 27 15.27 -3.64 -10.53
CA GLU A 27 16.01 -4.26 -11.63
C GLU A 27 15.52 -5.67 -11.94
N PHE A 28 15.32 -6.45 -10.90
CA PHE A 28 14.85 -7.81 -11.06
C PHE A 28 13.51 -7.86 -11.79
N TYR A 29 12.55 -7.06 -11.34
CA TYR A 29 11.22 -7.08 -11.93
C TYR A 29 11.18 -6.43 -13.30
N ALA A 30 12.07 -5.44 -13.56
CA ALA A 30 12.17 -4.87 -14.89
C ALA A 30 12.62 -5.92 -15.90
N HIS A 31 13.62 -6.72 -15.53
CA HIS A 31 14.11 -7.78 -16.42
C HIS A 31 13.08 -8.90 -16.58
N LEU A 32 12.40 -9.26 -15.51
CA LEU A 32 11.49 -10.41 -15.53
C LEU A 32 10.17 -10.08 -16.25
N PHE A 33 9.60 -8.93 -15.96
CA PHE A 33 8.25 -8.59 -16.42
C PHE A 33 8.18 -7.34 -17.30
N GLY A 34 9.29 -6.61 -17.42
CA GLY A 34 9.27 -5.35 -18.17
C GLY A 34 8.63 -4.20 -17.41
N TRP A 35 8.50 -4.33 -16.09
CA TRP A 35 7.93 -3.25 -15.30
C TRP A 35 8.86 -2.04 -15.29
N THR A 36 8.28 -0.85 -15.48
CA THR A 36 9.02 0.40 -15.36
C THR A 36 8.74 1.03 -14.01
N SER A 37 9.63 1.93 -13.60
CA SER A 37 9.58 2.52 -12.27
C SER A 37 9.33 4.01 -12.38
N LEU A 38 8.50 4.54 -11.50
CA LEU A 38 8.23 5.96 -11.41
C LEU A 38 8.31 6.36 -9.94
N GLU A 39 9.30 7.22 -9.62
CA GLU A 39 9.45 7.66 -8.24
C GLU A 39 8.34 8.62 -7.87
N GLN A 40 7.81 8.46 -6.67
CA GLN A 40 6.76 9.31 -6.18
C GLN A 40 7.07 9.76 -4.76
N GLN A 41 6.90 11.05 -4.51
CA GLN A 41 7.09 11.60 -3.18
C GLN A 41 5.83 11.41 -2.35
N ALA A 42 6.05 11.12 -1.08
CA ALA A 42 4.98 11.04 -0.10
C ALA A 42 5.48 11.67 1.18
N ASN A 43 4.58 11.85 2.16
CA ASN A 43 4.98 12.49 3.40
C ASN A 43 6.12 11.71 4.07
N GLY A 44 7.24 12.38 4.23
CA GLY A 44 8.39 11.83 4.92
C GLY A 44 9.26 10.91 4.11
N GLY A 45 9.03 10.77 2.80
CA GLY A 45 9.87 9.92 2.00
C GLY A 45 9.37 9.74 0.59
N SER A 46 9.84 8.70 -0.05
CA SER A 46 9.44 8.40 -1.42
C SER A 46 9.17 6.91 -1.56
N PHE A 47 8.42 6.58 -2.59
CA PHE A 47 8.23 5.18 -2.97
C PHE A 47 8.22 5.09 -4.49
N THR A 48 8.34 3.88 -5.00
CA THR A 48 8.40 3.65 -6.43
C THR A 48 7.10 3.02 -6.89
N ARG A 49 6.46 3.64 -7.87
CA ARG A 49 5.32 3.02 -8.54
C ARG A 49 5.86 2.11 -9.63
N LEU A 50 5.31 0.92 -9.71
CA LEU A 50 5.65 -0.05 -10.74
C LEU A 50 4.58 -0.01 -11.81
N ARG A 51 4.99 0.07 -13.06
CA ARG A 51 4.06 0.25 -14.17
C ARG A 51 4.33 -0.75 -15.26
N LEU A 52 3.28 -1.19 -15.90
CA LEU A 52 3.35 -2.00 -17.09
C LEU A 52 2.54 -1.28 -18.15
N SER A 53 3.23 -0.77 -19.18
CA SER A 53 2.63 0.15 -20.16
C SER A 53 2.03 1.34 -19.42
N ASP A 54 0.73 1.59 -19.53
CA ASP A 54 0.11 2.75 -18.90
C ASP A 54 -0.60 2.43 -17.59
N SER A 55 -0.41 1.24 -17.07
CA SER A 55 -1.12 0.80 -15.87
C SER A 55 -0.19 0.63 -14.70
N ASP A 56 -0.66 1.02 -13.51
CA ASP A 56 0.05 0.73 -12.29
C ASP A 56 -0.16 -0.73 -11.92
N VAL A 57 0.92 -1.40 -11.51
CA VAL A 57 0.83 -2.79 -11.06
C VAL A 57 1.10 -2.95 -9.58
N GLY A 58 1.72 -1.96 -8.95
CA GLY A 58 2.03 -2.01 -7.53
C GLY A 58 3.07 -0.98 -7.18
N SER A 59 3.69 -1.15 -6.04
CA SER A 59 4.71 -0.22 -5.58
C SER A 59 5.82 -0.96 -4.84
N ILE A 60 6.95 -0.27 -4.67
CA ILE A 60 8.08 -0.75 -3.88
C ILE A 60 8.52 0.38 -2.97
N TYR A 61 8.85 0.06 -1.73
CA TYR A 61 9.54 1.02 -0.88
C TYR A 61 10.71 0.35 -0.19
N GLN A 62 11.71 1.17 0.14
CA GLN A 62 12.91 0.70 0.81
C GLN A 62 12.64 0.59 2.30
N LEU A 63 12.93 -0.56 2.89
CA LEU A 63 12.84 -0.72 4.33
C LEU A 63 13.84 0.21 5.01
N ARG A 64 13.41 0.78 6.12
CA ARG A 64 14.24 1.70 6.89
C ARG A 64 15.29 0.93 7.69
N ALA A 65 16.35 1.63 8.08
CA ALA A 65 17.44 1.02 8.83
C ALA A 65 16.95 0.29 10.07
N ALA A 66 15.98 0.85 10.79
CA ALA A 66 15.47 0.24 12.00
C ALA A 66 14.86 -1.14 11.71
N HIS A 67 14.13 -1.28 10.61
CA HIS A 67 13.55 -2.57 10.23
C HIS A 67 14.63 -3.55 9.80
N LEU A 68 15.60 -3.07 9.03
CA LEU A 68 16.71 -3.92 8.59
C LEU A 68 17.51 -4.43 9.77
N ASP A 69 17.74 -3.57 10.76
CA ASP A 69 18.47 -3.94 11.97
C ASP A 69 17.72 -5.00 12.79
N GLN A 70 16.41 -5.02 12.69
CA GLN A 70 15.58 -6.03 13.35
C GLN A 70 15.48 -7.32 12.56
N GLY A 71 16.12 -7.38 11.40
CA GLY A 71 16.11 -8.59 10.58
C GLY A 71 14.87 -8.75 9.73
N MET A 72 14.13 -7.67 9.47
CA MET A 72 12.94 -7.76 8.64
C MET A 72 13.32 -8.16 7.21
N LEU A 73 12.61 -9.14 6.66
CA LEU A 73 12.84 -9.63 5.30
C LEU A 73 11.94 -8.89 4.33
N SER A 74 12.38 -8.87 3.08
CA SER A 74 11.54 -8.35 2.00
C SER A 74 10.24 -9.14 1.93
N HIS A 75 9.13 -8.44 1.67
CA HIS A 75 7.83 -9.10 1.59
C HIS A 75 6.83 -8.24 0.85
N TRP A 76 5.91 -8.90 0.17
CA TRP A 76 4.78 -8.24 -0.48
C TRP A 76 3.61 -8.13 0.49
N THR A 77 2.89 -7.03 0.42
CA THR A 77 1.66 -6.84 1.20
C THR A 77 0.53 -6.50 0.23
N PRO A 78 -0.50 -7.33 0.16
CA PRO A 78 -1.71 -6.97 -0.58
C PRO A 78 -2.58 -6.04 0.26
N TYR A 79 -3.28 -5.13 -0.40
CA TYR A 79 -4.18 -4.18 0.26
C TYR A 79 -5.61 -4.42 -0.18
N ILE A 80 -6.52 -4.31 0.77
CA ILE A 80 -7.95 -4.43 0.53
C ILE A 80 -8.57 -3.05 0.71
N GLN A 81 -9.40 -2.65 -0.24
CA GLN A 81 -10.07 -1.36 -0.16
C GLN A 81 -11.17 -1.38 0.89
N VAL A 82 -11.22 -0.32 1.67
CA VAL A 82 -12.27 -0.12 2.68
C VAL A 82 -12.81 1.28 2.54
N ASP A 83 -14.03 1.49 3.01
CA ASP A 83 -14.64 2.82 2.99
C ASP A 83 -14.04 3.73 4.07
N ASN A 84 -13.69 3.17 5.22
CA ASN A 84 -13.18 3.92 6.35
C ASN A 84 -12.16 3.06 7.07
N VAL A 85 -10.88 3.44 6.94
CA VAL A 85 -9.81 2.60 7.47
C VAL A 85 -9.80 2.59 9.00
N ASP A 86 -10.14 3.70 9.63
CA ASP A 86 -10.15 3.75 11.10
C ASP A 86 -11.22 2.82 11.66
N ASP A 87 -12.38 2.80 11.03
CA ASP A 87 -13.45 1.90 11.42
C ASP A 87 -13.05 0.44 11.15
N ALA A 88 -12.44 0.18 10.01
CA ALA A 88 -12.03 -1.17 9.65
C ALA A 88 -11.02 -1.71 10.65
N VAL A 89 -10.10 -0.87 11.13
CA VAL A 89 -9.11 -1.28 12.12
C VAL A 89 -9.79 -1.65 13.44
N ARG A 90 -10.76 -0.84 13.87
CA ARG A 90 -11.51 -1.18 15.10
C ARG A 90 -12.22 -2.51 14.97
N ARG A 91 -12.84 -2.76 13.83
CA ARG A 91 -13.55 -4.01 13.59
C ARG A 91 -12.58 -5.19 13.49
N ALA A 92 -11.41 -4.98 12.88
CA ALA A 92 -10.40 -6.04 12.80
C ALA A 92 -10.00 -6.50 14.20
N THR A 93 -9.76 -5.55 15.10
CA THR A 93 -9.40 -5.87 16.47
C THR A 93 -10.53 -6.62 17.16
N ALA A 94 -11.77 -6.19 16.95
CA ALA A 94 -12.93 -6.85 17.58
C ALA A 94 -13.07 -8.29 17.10
N PHE A 95 -12.64 -8.60 15.90
CA PHE A 95 -12.77 -9.95 15.33
C PHE A 95 -11.49 -10.78 15.42
N GLY A 96 -10.55 -10.40 16.26
CA GLY A 96 -9.40 -11.25 16.54
C GLY A 96 -8.14 -10.89 15.77
N GLY A 97 -8.15 -9.80 15.04
CA GLY A 97 -6.95 -9.32 14.37
C GLY A 97 -6.11 -8.42 15.26
N ASN A 98 -4.98 -7.99 14.72
CA ASN A 98 -4.07 -7.09 15.42
C ASN A 98 -3.62 -5.98 14.48
N VAL A 99 -3.39 -4.79 15.02
CA VAL A 99 -2.92 -3.66 14.24
C VAL A 99 -1.39 -3.64 14.26
N ILE A 100 -0.78 -3.68 13.08
CA ILE A 100 0.68 -3.57 12.94
C ILE A 100 1.08 -2.12 12.76
N VAL A 101 0.40 -1.43 11.85
CA VAL A 101 0.65 -0.01 11.57
C VAL A 101 -0.69 0.70 11.62
N ARG A 102 -0.77 1.69 12.51
CA ARG A 102 -2.00 2.47 12.67
C ARG A 102 -2.29 3.27 11.41
N PRO A 103 -3.57 3.63 11.19
CA PRO A 103 -3.93 4.41 10.02
C PRO A 103 -3.10 5.69 9.89
N PHE A 104 -2.63 5.93 8.68
CA PHE A 104 -1.92 7.16 8.37
C PHE A 104 -2.16 7.52 6.91
N ASP A 105 -1.99 8.80 6.60
CA ASP A 105 -2.24 9.31 5.25
C ASP A 105 -0.97 9.21 4.40
N VAL A 106 -1.14 8.70 3.19
CA VAL A 106 -0.12 8.82 2.14
C VAL A 106 -0.63 9.94 1.24
N SER A 107 0.06 11.07 1.29
CA SER A 107 -0.42 12.32 0.68
C SER A 107 -0.89 12.13 -0.76
N GLY A 108 -2.13 12.50 -1.03
CA GLY A 108 -2.71 12.43 -2.37
C GLY A 108 -2.99 11.03 -2.88
N VAL A 109 -2.78 10.01 -2.09
CA VAL A 109 -2.92 8.63 -2.54
C VAL A 109 -4.02 7.91 -1.76
N ALA A 110 -3.84 7.76 -0.45
CA ALA A 110 -4.77 6.96 0.34
C ALA A 110 -4.49 7.14 1.83
N ARG A 111 -5.43 6.70 2.64
CA ARG A 111 -5.19 6.50 4.07
C ARG A 111 -5.10 4.99 4.27
N ILE A 112 -4.02 4.52 4.85
CA ILE A 112 -3.74 3.10 4.92
C ILE A 112 -3.42 2.65 6.34
N ALA A 113 -3.52 1.35 6.56
CA ALA A 113 -3.10 0.70 7.80
C ALA A 113 -2.64 -0.71 7.45
N LEU A 114 -1.87 -1.32 8.34
CA LEU A 114 -1.48 -2.72 8.21
C LEU A 114 -2.00 -3.48 9.41
N ILE A 115 -2.58 -4.65 9.16
CA ILE A 115 -3.10 -5.48 10.22
C ILE A 115 -2.64 -6.92 10.02
N LEU A 116 -2.71 -7.70 11.09
CA LEU A 116 -2.70 -9.14 11.01
C LEU A 116 -4.14 -9.61 11.12
N ASP A 117 -4.52 -10.54 10.26
CA ASP A 117 -5.86 -11.11 10.35
C ASP A 117 -5.96 -12.13 11.50
N SER A 118 -7.08 -12.82 11.60
CA SER A 118 -7.33 -13.73 12.71
C SER A 118 -6.41 -14.94 12.74
N VAL A 119 -5.72 -15.22 11.66
CA VAL A 119 -4.76 -16.33 11.60
C VAL A 119 -3.31 -15.85 11.49
N GLY A 120 -3.11 -14.55 11.69
CA GLY A 120 -1.77 -13.98 11.74
C GLY A 120 -1.20 -13.59 10.39
N ALA A 121 -2.00 -13.57 9.34
CA ALA A 121 -1.51 -13.13 8.02
C ALA A 121 -1.59 -11.61 7.92
N GLN A 122 -0.58 -11.01 7.27
CA GLN A 122 -0.52 -9.57 7.12
C GLN A 122 -1.30 -9.14 5.89
N VAL A 123 -2.09 -8.09 6.05
CA VAL A 123 -2.81 -7.48 4.94
C VAL A 123 -2.91 -5.98 5.22
N GLY A 124 -2.94 -5.20 4.15
CA GLY A 124 -3.11 -3.75 4.24
C GLY A 124 -4.57 -3.36 4.02
N LEU A 125 -4.93 -2.24 4.59
CA LEU A 125 -6.24 -1.62 4.39
C LEU A 125 -6.02 -0.31 3.66
N TRP A 126 -6.86 -0.03 2.69
CA TRP A 126 -6.67 1.09 1.76
C TRP A 126 -7.97 1.87 1.65
N GLN A 127 -7.96 3.11 2.14
CA GLN A 127 -9.07 4.02 1.96
C GLN A 127 -8.67 5.04 0.90
N PRO A 128 -9.32 5.04 -0.27
CA PRO A 128 -8.92 5.97 -1.33
C PRO A 128 -9.08 7.41 -0.89
N VAL A 129 -8.17 8.26 -1.35
CA VAL A 129 -8.32 9.69 -1.12
C VAL A 129 -9.49 10.18 -1.98
N GLU A 130 -10.26 11.11 -1.42
CA GLU A 130 -11.41 11.63 -2.13
C GLU A 130 -11.09 12.99 -2.76
N ALA A 131 -10.04 12.96 -3.56
CA ALA A 131 -9.53 14.20 -4.13
C ALA A 131 -10.56 14.88 -5.03
N ASN A 132 -11.35 14.09 -5.75
CA ASN A 132 -12.34 14.66 -6.64
C ASN A 132 -13.48 15.34 -5.89
N ARG A 133 -13.71 14.98 -4.62
CA ARG A 133 -14.68 15.71 -3.82
C ARG A 133 -14.11 17.02 -3.34
N GLY A 134 -12.86 16.97 -2.93
CA GLY A 134 -12.18 18.19 -2.58
C GLY A 134 -12.07 19.10 -3.78
N GLY A 135 -12.00 18.52 -4.88
CA GLY A 135 -12.04 19.29 -6.08
C GLY A 135 -13.41 19.67 -6.39
N ASN A 136 -14.02 19.27 -6.01
CA ASN A 136 -15.11 19.57 -6.48
C ASN A 136 -16.01 19.96 -5.88
N ALA A 137 -15.75 19.60 -5.47
CA ALA A 137 -16.16 19.88 -5.21
C ALA A 137 -16.35 20.07 -4.96
N ASN A 138 -16.43 19.91 -4.97
CA ASN A 138 -16.36 19.93 -4.76
C ASN A 138 -16.23 19.73 -4.58
N GLY A 139 -16.29 19.40 -4.67
CA GLY A 139 -16.14 19.28 -4.37
C GLY A 139 -15.97 19.25 -4.15
#